data_716470dcb3c0f3331e3e565880457abd
#
_entry.id   716470dcb3c0f3331e3e565880457abd
#
_cell.length_a   1.000
_cell.length_b   1.000
_cell.length_c   1.000
_cell.angle_alpha   90.00
_cell.angle_beta   90.00
_cell.angle_gamma   90.00
#
_symmetry.space_group_name_H-M   'P 1'
#
loop_
_entity.id
_entity.type
_entity.pdbx_description
1 polymer ?
#
loop_
_entity_poly.entity_id
_entity_poly.type
_entity_poly.pdbx_seq_one_letter_code
_entity_poly.pdbx_strand_id
1 'polypeptide(L)'
;MPALTVVESDVNFYDEKEIKVTVRISDYIHGVTQSALARWANLTPWELVSDAPERVRELLRQLSDEHYQVSGDIAVHRTAQVEDGAILKGPLIIGPDCFIAAGAYLRGGCWLDEHCIIGPGAELKSSFVFAGSKLAHFNFVGDSVLGAGVNLEAGSLIANYRNERADKTVNVRVGDGLVSTGCEKFGALLGDGARLGANAVVAPGGLLRPGTVIRRLALYDCEEV
;
A
#
# COMPACT_ATOMS: atom_id res chain seq x y z
N MET A 1 2.22 -50.86 56.27
CA MET A 1 2.15 -49.54 55.67
C MET A 1 2.54 -49.68 54.22
N PRO A 2 1.60 -49.51 53.30
CA PRO A 2 1.96 -49.55 51.85
C PRO A 2 2.47 -48.16 51.38
N ALA A 3 3.49 -48.23 50.54
CA ALA A 3 4.14 -47.08 49.94
C ALA A 3 3.21 -46.38 48.92
N LEU A 4 3.16 -45.05 49.00
CA LEU A 4 2.49 -44.18 48.03
C LEU A 4 3.35 -44.07 46.79
N THR A 5 2.85 -44.58 45.69
CA THR A 5 3.41 -44.36 44.36
C THR A 5 2.93 -43.01 43.83
N VAL A 6 3.84 -42.07 43.64
CA VAL A 6 3.54 -40.78 42.99
C VAL A 6 3.49 -41.05 41.49
N VAL A 7 2.33 -40.82 40.87
CA VAL A 7 2.17 -40.83 39.42
C VAL A 7 2.54 -39.44 38.94
N GLU A 8 3.66 -39.28 38.25
CA GLU A 8 4.01 -38.09 37.49
C GLU A 8 2.99 -37.94 36.35
N SER A 9 2.24 -36.87 36.41
CA SER A 9 1.36 -36.45 35.31
C SER A 9 2.21 -35.79 34.23
N ASP A 10 2.29 -36.44 33.07
CA ASP A 10 2.84 -35.90 31.85
C ASP A 10 2.10 -34.59 31.51
N VAL A 11 2.75 -33.46 31.74
CA VAL A 11 2.31 -32.17 31.26
C VAL A 11 2.61 -32.10 29.76
N ASN A 12 1.61 -32.37 28.97
CA ASN A 12 1.67 -32.21 27.53
C ASN A 12 1.84 -30.69 27.23
N PHE A 13 3.07 -30.30 26.85
CA PHE A 13 3.33 -29.01 26.25
C PHE A 13 2.60 -28.97 24.91
N TYR A 14 1.49 -28.27 24.86
CA TYR A 14 0.88 -27.87 23.61
C TYR A 14 1.86 -26.96 22.89
N ASP A 15 2.39 -27.48 21.80
CA ASP A 15 3.16 -26.73 20.81
C ASP A 15 2.20 -25.67 20.23
N GLU A 16 2.25 -24.44 20.74
CA GLU A 16 1.57 -23.29 20.16
C GLU A 16 2.23 -23.03 18.80
N LYS A 17 1.75 -23.71 17.77
CA LYS A 17 1.98 -23.28 16.40
C LYS A 17 1.39 -21.88 16.27
N GLU A 18 2.24 -20.86 16.35
CA GLU A 18 1.90 -19.53 15.89
C GLU A 18 1.28 -19.66 14.49
N ILE A 19 -0.03 -19.52 14.41
CA ILE A 19 -0.71 -19.37 13.13
C ILE A 19 -0.24 -18.02 12.60
N LYS A 20 0.80 -18.02 11.76
CA LYS A 20 1.22 -16.83 11.03
C LYS A 20 0.06 -16.43 10.12
N VAL A 21 -0.79 -15.55 10.62
CA VAL A 21 -1.83 -14.94 9.82
C VAL A 21 -1.14 -14.03 8.80
N THR A 22 -1.12 -14.49 7.56
CA THR A 22 -0.46 -13.76 6.47
C THR A 22 -1.51 -12.94 5.73
N VAL A 23 -1.36 -11.62 5.71
CA VAL A 23 -2.15 -10.73 4.85
C VAL A 23 -1.63 -10.85 3.43
N ARG A 24 -2.45 -11.37 2.52
CA ARG A 24 -2.10 -11.52 1.10
C ARG A 24 -2.65 -10.36 0.30
N ILE A 25 -1.83 -9.76 -0.55
CA ILE A 25 -2.27 -8.69 -1.46
C ILE A 25 -3.38 -9.21 -2.40
N SER A 26 -3.30 -10.47 -2.82
CA SER A 26 -4.30 -11.10 -3.69
C SER A 26 -5.71 -11.21 -3.09
N ASP A 27 -5.85 -11.14 -1.77
CA ASP A 27 -7.16 -11.14 -1.11
C ASP A 27 -7.86 -9.76 -1.22
N TYR A 28 -7.13 -8.74 -1.68
CA TYR A 28 -7.59 -7.36 -1.84
C TYR A 28 -7.52 -6.87 -3.28
N ILE A 29 -6.54 -7.34 -4.06
CA ILE A 29 -6.27 -6.89 -5.42
C ILE A 29 -6.23 -8.11 -6.35
N HIS A 30 -7.30 -8.32 -7.13
CA HIS A 30 -7.45 -9.51 -7.97
C HIS A 30 -6.40 -9.59 -9.09
N GLY A 31 -5.99 -8.43 -9.63
CA GLY A 31 -5.05 -8.35 -10.74
C GLY A 31 -3.56 -8.51 -10.37
N VAL A 32 -3.21 -8.63 -9.07
CA VAL A 32 -1.81 -8.59 -8.63
C VAL A 32 -0.93 -9.68 -9.27
N THR A 33 -1.45 -10.89 -9.44
CA THR A 33 -0.70 -12.02 -10.02
C THR A 33 -0.51 -11.95 -11.54
N GLN A 34 -1.23 -11.06 -12.22
CA GLN A 34 -1.12 -10.77 -13.65
C GLN A 34 -0.39 -9.45 -13.94
N SER A 35 -0.07 -8.68 -12.90
CA SER A 35 0.59 -7.39 -13.01
C SER A 35 2.12 -7.50 -13.03
N ALA A 36 2.80 -6.39 -13.24
CA ALA A 36 4.24 -6.28 -13.08
C ALA A 36 4.73 -6.67 -11.68
N LEU A 37 3.84 -6.65 -10.68
CA LEU A 37 4.13 -6.99 -9.28
C LEU A 37 3.95 -8.49 -8.96
N ALA A 38 3.61 -9.33 -9.93
CA ALA A 38 3.31 -10.76 -9.74
C ALA A 38 4.39 -11.52 -8.95
N ARG A 39 5.68 -11.20 -9.17
CA ARG A 39 6.80 -11.82 -8.46
C ARG A 39 6.81 -11.57 -6.95
N TRP A 40 6.16 -10.52 -6.50
CA TRP A 40 6.05 -10.11 -5.10
C TRP A 40 4.65 -10.33 -4.52
N ALA A 41 3.75 -11.00 -5.23
CA ALA A 41 2.37 -11.23 -4.79
C ALA A 41 2.25 -12.02 -3.47
N ASN A 42 3.31 -12.74 -3.09
CA ASN A 42 3.38 -13.50 -1.82
C ASN A 42 3.91 -12.67 -0.64
N LEU A 43 4.39 -11.44 -0.88
CA LEU A 43 4.79 -10.55 0.20
C LEU A 43 3.55 -9.98 0.89
N THR A 44 3.71 -9.61 2.16
CA THR A 44 2.74 -8.74 2.81
C THR A 44 2.81 -7.33 2.22
N PRO A 45 1.74 -6.51 2.32
CA PRO A 45 1.76 -5.18 1.73
C PRO A 45 2.85 -4.28 2.35
N TRP A 46 3.15 -4.39 3.62
CA TRP A 46 4.23 -3.63 4.26
C TRP A 46 5.63 -4.08 3.81
N GLU A 47 5.85 -5.38 3.59
CA GLU A 47 7.09 -5.86 2.98
C GLU A 47 7.23 -5.35 1.54
N LEU A 48 6.15 -5.28 0.78
CA LEU A 48 6.18 -4.74 -0.59
C LEU A 48 6.60 -3.26 -0.60
N VAL A 49 6.06 -2.42 0.27
CA VAL A 49 6.34 -0.98 0.26
C VAL A 49 7.63 -0.60 1.00
N SER A 50 8.10 -1.40 1.95
CA SER A 50 9.32 -1.10 2.71
C SER A 50 10.55 -0.94 1.83
N ASP A 51 10.58 -1.62 0.70
CA ASP A 51 11.68 -1.59 -0.27
C ASP A 51 11.22 -1.09 -1.65
N ALA A 52 10.19 -0.22 -1.67
CA ALA A 52 9.61 0.31 -2.89
C ALA A 52 10.64 0.89 -3.88
N PRO A 53 11.66 1.67 -3.44
CA PRO A 53 12.64 2.19 -4.37
C PRO A 53 13.38 1.11 -5.17
N GLU A 54 13.85 0.05 -4.53
CA GLU A 54 14.59 -1.00 -5.24
C GLU A 54 13.66 -1.84 -6.12
N ARG A 55 12.45 -2.15 -5.65
CA ARG A 55 11.46 -2.86 -6.47
C ARG A 55 11.10 -2.11 -7.74
N VAL A 56 10.92 -0.79 -7.65
CA VAL A 56 10.65 0.04 -8.83
C VAL A 56 11.88 0.06 -9.76
N ARG A 57 13.12 0.09 -9.23
CA ARG A 57 14.32 -0.04 -10.07
C ARG A 57 14.40 -1.40 -10.76
N GLU A 58 14.01 -2.48 -10.09
CA GLU A 58 13.95 -3.79 -10.73
C GLU A 58 12.96 -3.83 -11.89
N LEU A 59 11.80 -3.18 -11.74
CA LEU A 59 10.82 -3.04 -12.83
C LEU A 59 11.37 -2.17 -13.97
N LEU A 60 12.00 -1.04 -13.65
CA LEU A 60 12.61 -0.15 -14.65
C LEU A 60 13.58 -0.88 -15.58
N ARG A 61 14.40 -1.80 -15.05
CA ARG A 61 15.36 -2.59 -15.86
C ARG A 61 14.70 -3.53 -16.88
N GLN A 62 13.39 -3.73 -16.80
CA GLN A 62 12.62 -4.64 -17.67
C GLN A 62 11.76 -3.90 -18.69
N LEU A 63 11.67 -2.55 -18.58
CA LEU A 63 10.87 -1.76 -19.50
C LEU A 63 11.54 -1.63 -20.86
N SER A 64 10.71 -1.55 -21.90
CA SER A 64 11.16 -1.31 -23.25
C SER A 64 11.19 0.19 -23.57
N ASP A 65 12.29 0.69 -24.11
CA ASP A 65 12.42 2.07 -24.61
C ASP A 65 11.44 2.39 -25.75
N GLU A 66 10.87 1.37 -26.39
CA GLU A 66 9.85 1.54 -27.41
C GLU A 66 8.58 2.19 -26.84
N HIS A 67 8.19 1.79 -25.63
CA HIS A 67 6.95 2.24 -25.00
C HIS A 67 7.16 3.33 -23.96
N TYR A 68 8.34 3.45 -23.40
CA TYR A 68 8.64 4.39 -22.32
C TYR A 68 9.70 5.41 -22.72
N GLN A 69 9.54 6.63 -22.22
CA GLN A 69 10.60 7.61 -22.14
C GLN A 69 11.29 7.47 -20.79
N VAL A 70 12.57 7.11 -20.81
CA VAL A 70 13.34 6.87 -19.58
C VAL A 70 14.35 8.00 -19.39
N SER A 71 14.37 8.60 -18.19
CA SER A 71 15.33 9.61 -17.77
C SER A 71 15.80 9.31 -16.35
N GLY A 72 17.03 8.82 -16.22
CA GLY A 72 17.55 8.31 -14.96
C GLY A 72 16.67 7.21 -14.39
N ASP A 73 16.20 7.36 -13.16
CA ASP A 73 15.31 6.41 -12.47
C ASP A 73 13.80 6.71 -12.72
N ILE A 74 13.44 7.42 -13.79
CA ILE A 74 12.06 7.76 -14.11
C ILE A 74 11.71 7.23 -15.49
N ALA A 75 10.63 6.44 -15.58
CA ALA A 75 10.03 6.00 -16.85
C ALA A 75 8.60 6.49 -16.95
N VAL A 76 8.28 7.16 -18.06
CA VAL A 76 6.94 7.64 -18.37
C VAL A 76 6.49 6.98 -19.67
N HIS A 77 5.35 6.29 -19.64
CA HIS A 77 4.80 5.69 -20.85
C HIS A 77 4.45 6.77 -21.88
N ARG A 78 4.65 6.48 -23.18
CA ARG A 78 4.51 7.47 -24.25
C ARG A 78 3.07 8.00 -24.42
N THR A 79 2.06 7.29 -23.93
CA THR A 79 0.66 7.73 -23.93
C THR A 79 0.26 8.46 -22.65
N ALA A 80 1.10 8.45 -21.62
CA ALA A 80 0.82 9.18 -20.40
C ALA A 80 0.97 10.70 -20.59
N GLN A 81 0.16 11.45 -19.89
CA GLN A 81 0.16 12.91 -19.90
C GLN A 81 0.68 13.43 -18.55
N VAL A 82 1.77 14.15 -18.58
CA VAL A 82 2.35 14.81 -17.40
C VAL A 82 2.32 16.33 -17.67
N GLU A 83 1.56 17.05 -16.86
CA GLU A 83 1.49 18.51 -17.00
C GLU A 83 2.76 19.19 -16.51
N ASP A 84 3.09 20.32 -17.10
CA ASP A 84 4.15 21.21 -16.63
C ASP A 84 3.89 21.61 -15.17
N GLY A 85 4.90 21.50 -14.31
CA GLY A 85 4.78 21.76 -12.88
C GLY A 85 4.48 20.55 -12.00
N ALA A 86 4.29 19.36 -12.57
CA ALA A 86 4.35 18.12 -11.82
C ALA A 86 5.81 17.85 -11.36
N ILE A 87 5.99 17.41 -10.11
CA ILE A 87 7.31 17.12 -9.54
C ILE A 87 7.49 15.61 -9.46
N LEU A 88 8.36 15.09 -10.30
CA LEU A 88 8.68 13.67 -10.38
C LEU A 88 10.07 13.40 -9.81
N LYS A 89 10.16 12.54 -8.78
CA LYS A 89 11.42 12.08 -8.20
C LYS A 89 11.50 10.56 -8.25
N GLY A 90 12.49 10.06 -8.95
CA GLY A 90 12.73 8.62 -9.08
C GLY A 90 13.09 7.91 -7.74
N PRO A 91 13.05 6.57 -7.74
CA PRO A 91 12.62 5.75 -8.87
C PRO A 91 11.10 5.81 -9.08
N LEU A 92 10.66 5.89 -10.34
CA LEU A 92 9.25 6.11 -10.68
C LEU A 92 8.91 5.47 -12.03
N ILE A 93 7.76 4.78 -12.07
CA ILE A 93 7.15 4.30 -13.32
C ILE A 93 5.74 4.87 -13.42
N ILE A 94 5.45 5.54 -14.53
CA ILE A 94 4.12 6.02 -14.89
C ILE A 94 3.65 5.21 -16.10
N GLY A 95 2.62 4.40 -15.89
CA GLY A 95 2.05 3.48 -16.87
C GLY A 95 1.25 4.15 -17.99
N PRO A 96 0.69 3.34 -18.90
CA PRO A 96 -0.08 3.83 -20.04
C PRO A 96 -1.27 4.71 -19.63
N ASP A 97 -1.56 5.73 -20.43
CA ASP A 97 -2.75 6.57 -20.32
C ASP A 97 -2.97 7.20 -18.92
N CYS A 98 -1.91 7.26 -18.12
CA CYS A 98 -1.93 7.98 -16.86
C CYS A 98 -1.97 9.50 -17.09
N PHE A 99 -2.62 10.21 -16.17
CA PHE A 99 -2.63 11.67 -16.11
C PHE A 99 -2.02 12.16 -14.79
N ILE A 100 -0.98 12.99 -14.87
CA ILE A 100 -0.31 13.60 -13.73
C ILE A 100 -0.47 15.10 -13.82
N ALA A 101 -1.26 15.68 -12.94
CA ALA A 101 -1.57 17.10 -12.95
C ALA A 101 -0.41 17.96 -12.44
N ALA A 102 -0.41 19.23 -12.83
CA ALA A 102 0.47 20.27 -12.30
C ALA A 102 0.36 20.32 -10.75
N GLY A 103 1.49 20.45 -10.07
CA GLY A 103 1.56 20.45 -8.61
C GLY A 103 1.45 19.10 -7.94
N ALA A 104 1.25 18.00 -8.68
CA ALA A 104 1.40 16.66 -8.13
C ALA A 104 2.87 16.39 -7.77
N TYR A 105 3.12 15.63 -6.66
CA TYR A 105 4.44 15.30 -6.18
C TYR A 105 4.60 13.79 -5.97
N LEU A 106 5.39 13.13 -6.83
CA LEU A 106 5.64 11.69 -6.78
C LEU A 106 7.09 11.43 -6.40
N ARG A 107 7.32 10.56 -5.38
CA ARG A 107 8.67 10.31 -4.85
C ARG A 107 8.83 8.98 -4.13
N GLY A 108 10.09 8.58 -3.92
CA GLY A 108 10.44 7.51 -2.97
C GLY A 108 10.12 6.09 -3.45
N GLY A 109 10.04 5.86 -4.73
CA GLY A 109 9.68 4.56 -5.30
C GLY A 109 8.18 4.45 -5.51
N CYS A 110 7.69 4.91 -6.69
CA CYS A 110 6.28 4.79 -7.04
C CYS A 110 6.12 4.03 -8.36
N TRP A 111 5.12 3.19 -8.41
CA TRP A 111 4.68 2.51 -9.63
C TRP A 111 3.19 2.77 -9.83
N LEU A 112 2.86 3.34 -10.98
CA LEU A 112 1.49 3.53 -11.44
C LEU A 112 1.23 2.61 -12.62
N ASP A 113 0.17 1.82 -12.52
CA ASP A 113 -0.38 1.04 -13.61
C ASP A 113 -1.11 1.95 -14.62
N GLU A 114 -1.80 1.39 -15.56
CA GLU A 114 -2.51 2.12 -16.60
C GLU A 114 -3.70 2.96 -16.09
N HIS A 115 -4.04 4.03 -16.83
CA HIS A 115 -5.22 4.88 -16.60
C HIS A 115 -5.32 5.51 -15.20
N CYS A 116 -4.22 5.66 -14.46
CA CYS A 116 -4.22 6.32 -13.17
C CYS A 116 -4.28 7.85 -13.32
N ILE A 117 -4.95 8.51 -12.38
CA ILE A 117 -5.04 9.98 -12.33
C ILE A 117 -4.44 10.44 -10.99
N ILE A 118 -3.42 11.30 -11.06
CA ILE A 118 -2.85 11.99 -9.90
C ILE A 118 -3.14 13.47 -10.07
N GLY A 119 -4.12 13.96 -9.34
CA GLY A 119 -4.62 15.32 -9.43
C GLY A 119 -3.70 16.35 -8.76
N PRO A 120 -4.04 17.65 -8.90
CA PRO A 120 -3.21 18.75 -8.43
C PRO A 120 -3.04 18.73 -6.91
N GLY A 121 -1.81 18.98 -6.47
CA GLY A 121 -1.44 18.99 -5.05
C GLY A 121 -1.48 17.62 -4.36
N ALA A 122 -1.67 16.52 -5.08
CA ALA A 122 -1.58 15.19 -4.52
C ALA A 122 -0.11 14.78 -4.36
N GLU A 123 0.23 14.23 -3.21
CA GLU A 123 1.53 13.61 -2.96
C GLU A 123 1.41 12.09 -2.89
N LEU A 124 2.25 11.40 -3.68
CA LEU A 124 2.39 9.96 -3.66
C LEU A 124 3.84 9.59 -3.29
N LYS A 125 4.00 8.77 -2.26
CA LYS A 125 5.31 8.37 -1.74
C LYS A 125 5.39 6.86 -1.56
N SER A 126 6.44 6.22 -2.11
CA SER A 126 6.76 4.80 -1.85
C SER A 126 5.54 3.88 -2.00
N SER A 127 4.77 4.02 -3.09
CA SER A 127 3.46 3.40 -3.22
C SER A 127 3.24 2.77 -4.59
N PHE A 128 2.40 1.73 -4.60
CA PHE A 128 2.02 0.99 -5.81
C PHE A 128 0.53 1.21 -6.06
N VAL A 129 0.19 1.71 -7.25
CA VAL A 129 -1.17 2.11 -7.61
C VAL A 129 -1.62 1.34 -8.85
N PHE A 130 -2.63 0.49 -8.70
CA PHE A 130 -3.18 -0.33 -9.76
C PHE A 130 -4.14 0.46 -10.67
N ALA A 131 -4.45 -0.16 -11.81
CA ALA A 131 -5.14 0.45 -12.94
C ALA A 131 -6.40 1.24 -12.59
N GLY A 132 -6.60 2.38 -13.24
CA GLY A 132 -7.81 3.20 -13.16
C GLY A 132 -8.01 3.93 -11.84
N SER A 133 -7.03 3.92 -10.93
CA SER A 133 -7.13 4.57 -9.63
C SER A 133 -6.93 6.08 -9.72
N LYS A 134 -7.59 6.83 -8.83
CA LYS A 134 -7.66 8.29 -8.89
C LYS A 134 -7.40 8.92 -7.52
N LEU A 135 -6.43 9.82 -7.47
CA LEU A 135 -6.19 10.77 -6.39
C LEU A 135 -6.66 12.13 -6.88
N ALA A 136 -7.82 12.62 -6.38
CA ALA A 136 -8.48 13.77 -7.00
C ALA A 136 -7.71 15.08 -6.81
N HIS A 137 -7.51 15.51 -5.55
CA HIS A 137 -6.85 16.79 -5.23
C HIS A 137 -6.32 16.78 -3.81
N PHE A 138 -5.12 17.33 -3.58
CA PHE A 138 -4.55 17.53 -2.24
C PHE A 138 -4.55 16.29 -1.37
N ASN A 139 -4.32 15.13 -1.98
CA ASN A 139 -4.22 13.87 -1.27
C ASN A 139 -2.79 13.65 -0.77
N PHE A 140 -2.64 12.93 0.35
CA PHE A 140 -1.38 12.32 0.72
C PHE A 140 -1.54 10.81 0.76
N VAL A 141 -0.67 10.10 0.05
CA VAL A 141 -0.61 8.63 0.07
C VAL A 141 0.85 8.22 0.29
N GLY A 142 1.14 7.65 1.45
CA GLY A 142 2.48 7.20 1.80
C GLY A 142 2.55 5.70 2.05
N ASP A 143 3.60 5.05 1.54
CA ASP A 143 3.97 3.66 1.81
C ASP A 143 2.74 2.71 1.74
N SER A 144 2.02 2.75 0.60
CA SER A 144 0.70 2.12 0.44
C SER A 144 0.58 1.33 -0.86
N VAL A 145 -0.40 0.42 -0.87
CA VAL A 145 -0.80 -0.34 -2.06
C VAL A 145 -2.27 -0.08 -2.34
N LEU A 146 -2.58 0.48 -3.50
CA LEU A 146 -3.92 0.81 -3.94
C LEU A 146 -4.35 -0.11 -5.07
N GLY A 147 -5.43 -0.86 -4.88
CA GLY A 147 -6.03 -1.74 -5.87
C GLY A 147 -6.60 -1.00 -7.08
N ALA A 148 -7.11 -1.74 -8.05
CA ALA A 148 -7.68 -1.18 -9.26
C ALA A 148 -8.96 -0.37 -8.97
N GLY A 149 -9.12 0.77 -9.65
CA GLY A 149 -10.32 1.61 -9.55
C GLY A 149 -10.53 2.26 -8.17
N VAL A 150 -9.49 2.36 -7.35
CA VAL A 150 -9.54 3.10 -6.08
C VAL A 150 -9.75 4.58 -6.36
N ASN A 151 -10.61 5.24 -5.57
CA ASN A 151 -10.89 6.66 -5.75
C ASN A 151 -10.79 7.43 -4.43
N LEU A 152 -9.87 8.37 -4.37
CA LEU A 152 -9.64 9.26 -3.24
C LEU A 152 -10.20 10.65 -3.58
N GLU A 153 -11.26 11.09 -2.87
CA GLU A 153 -11.80 12.46 -3.00
C GLU A 153 -10.82 13.49 -2.40
N ALA A 154 -11.08 14.77 -2.67
CA ALA A 154 -10.21 15.89 -2.29
C ALA A 154 -9.87 15.90 -0.80
N GLY A 155 -8.59 16.11 -0.48
CA GLY A 155 -8.09 16.22 0.89
C GLY A 155 -8.10 14.92 1.69
N SER A 156 -8.57 13.80 1.13
CA SER A 156 -8.43 12.52 1.83
C SER A 156 -6.97 12.08 1.85
N LEU A 157 -6.55 11.42 2.92
CA LEU A 157 -5.16 11.03 3.10
C LEU A 157 -4.99 9.65 3.73
N ILE A 158 -3.88 9.02 3.40
CA ILE A 158 -3.43 7.76 3.97
C ILE A 158 -2.13 8.05 4.70
N ALA A 159 -2.22 8.17 6.04
CA ALA A 159 -1.06 8.38 6.88
C ALA A 159 -0.21 7.11 6.97
N ASN A 160 1.10 7.26 7.02
CA ASN A 160 2.04 6.14 6.98
C ASN A 160 2.94 6.03 8.22
N TYR A 161 2.74 6.88 9.22
CA TYR A 161 3.59 6.96 10.40
C TYR A 161 2.79 7.39 11.63
N ARG A 162 3.00 6.69 12.75
CA ARG A 162 2.34 6.94 14.05
C ARG A 162 3.08 8.01 14.84
N ASN A 163 2.99 9.27 14.38
CA ASN A 163 3.71 10.38 15.02
C ASN A 163 3.26 10.63 16.48
N GLU A 164 2.03 10.33 16.78
CA GLU A 164 1.36 10.59 18.05
C GLU A 164 1.80 9.65 19.20
N ARG A 165 2.57 8.59 18.92
CA ARG A 165 2.99 7.59 19.92
C ARG A 165 4.50 7.55 20.10
N ALA A 166 4.95 7.01 21.24
CA ALA A 166 6.38 6.73 21.48
C ALA A 166 6.84 5.53 20.64
N ASP A 167 6.12 4.41 20.70
CA ASP A 167 6.32 3.27 19.81
C ASP A 167 5.66 3.56 18.45
N LYS A 168 6.48 3.62 17.42
CA LYS A 168 6.07 3.94 16.04
C LYS A 168 5.68 2.72 15.22
N THR A 169 5.84 1.53 15.78
CA THR A 169 5.51 0.27 15.08
C THR A 169 4.05 0.28 14.63
N VAL A 170 3.86 0.04 13.34
CA VAL A 170 2.53 -0.02 12.74
C VAL A 170 1.95 -1.41 12.97
N ASN A 171 0.73 -1.47 13.48
CA ASN A 171 -0.06 -2.69 13.57
C ASN A 171 -1.14 -2.71 12.50
N VAL A 172 -1.58 -3.90 12.13
CA VAL A 172 -2.71 -4.15 11.24
C VAL A 172 -3.73 -5.04 11.93
N ARG A 173 -5.02 -4.85 11.64
CA ARG A 173 -6.07 -5.73 12.17
C ARG A 173 -6.33 -6.89 11.24
N VAL A 174 -6.24 -8.10 11.77
CA VAL A 174 -6.56 -9.33 11.03
C VAL A 174 -7.53 -10.17 11.86
N GLY A 175 -8.76 -10.30 11.40
CA GLY A 175 -9.85 -10.82 12.24
C GLY A 175 -10.04 -9.92 13.47
N ASP A 176 -10.11 -10.53 14.64
CA ASP A 176 -10.28 -9.81 15.91
C ASP A 176 -8.94 -9.38 16.56
N GLY A 177 -7.80 -9.74 15.95
CA GLY A 177 -6.48 -9.48 16.51
C GLY A 177 -5.71 -8.36 15.81
N LEU A 178 -4.76 -7.76 16.54
CA LEU A 178 -3.75 -6.88 15.98
C LEU A 178 -2.46 -7.65 15.73
N VAL A 179 -1.91 -7.48 14.54
CA VAL A 179 -0.64 -8.08 14.11
C VAL A 179 0.37 -6.97 13.89
N SER A 180 1.53 -7.08 14.52
CA SER A 180 2.64 -6.15 14.31
C SER A 180 3.25 -6.36 12.92
N THR A 181 3.44 -5.27 12.18
CA THR A 181 4.15 -5.31 10.88
C THR A 181 5.67 -5.34 11.04
N GLY A 182 6.18 -5.02 12.22
CA GLY A 182 7.62 -4.87 12.49
C GLY A 182 8.25 -3.63 11.84
N CYS A 183 7.46 -2.74 11.22
CA CYS A 183 7.97 -1.53 10.58
C CYS A 183 7.28 -0.27 11.12
N GLU A 184 7.98 0.87 11.05
CA GLU A 184 7.47 2.17 11.48
C GLU A 184 6.72 2.93 10.38
N LYS A 185 6.80 2.45 9.13
CA LYS A 185 6.16 3.09 7.98
C LYS A 185 5.39 2.08 7.15
N PHE A 186 4.10 2.16 7.23
CA PHE A 186 3.15 1.50 6.36
C PHE A 186 1.82 2.27 6.41
N GLY A 187 1.33 2.72 5.27
CA GLY A 187 0.06 3.42 5.16
C GLY A 187 -1.11 2.43 5.15
N ALA A 188 -1.45 1.95 3.97
CA ALA A 188 -2.60 1.06 3.84
C ALA A 188 -2.50 0.11 2.63
N LEU A 189 -3.26 -0.97 2.71
CA LEU A 189 -3.68 -1.77 1.55
C LEU A 189 -5.16 -1.50 1.28
N LEU A 190 -5.45 -0.84 0.16
CA LEU A 190 -6.81 -0.60 -0.32
C LEU A 190 -7.15 -1.62 -1.40
N GLY A 191 -8.20 -2.39 -1.17
CA GLY A 191 -8.71 -3.35 -2.15
C GLY A 191 -9.37 -2.67 -3.36
N ASP A 192 -9.58 -3.45 -4.41
CA ASP A 192 -10.17 -2.98 -5.67
C ASP A 192 -11.47 -2.21 -5.43
N GLY A 193 -11.62 -1.05 -6.09
CA GLY A 193 -12.81 -0.22 -6.02
C GLY A 193 -13.06 0.47 -4.67
N ALA A 194 -12.11 0.46 -3.73
CA ALA A 194 -12.25 1.19 -2.47
C ALA A 194 -12.32 2.70 -2.71
N ARG A 195 -13.09 3.41 -1.86
CA ARG A 195 -13.34 4.83 -2.02
C ARG A 195 -13.18 5.57 -0.69
N LEU A 196 -12.43 6.67 -0.73
CA LEU A 196 -12.29 7.58 0.39
C LEU A 196 -12.99 8.90 0.10
N GLY A 197 -13.96 9.27 0.93
CA GLY A 197 -14.65 10.56 0.84
C GLY A 197 -13.73 11.72 1.19
N ALA A 198 -14.13 12.93 0.80
CA ALA A 198 -13.34 14.14 1.00
C ALA A 198 -12.93 14.31 2.47
N ASN A 199 -11.65 14.65 2.69
CA ASN A 199 -11.04 14.83 4.00
C ASN A 199 -11.15 13.59 4.93
N ALA A 200 -11.40 12.41 4.37
CA ALA A 200 -11.27 11.16 5.15
C ALA A 200 -9.81 10.87 5.45
N VAL A 201 -9.55 10.30 6.60
CA VAL A 201 -8.22 9.89 7.05
C VAL A 201 -8.19 8.38 7.24
N VAL A 202 -7.22 7.73 6.62
CA VAL A 202 -6.84 6.35 6.95
C VAL A 202 -5.55 6.41 7.75
N ALA A 203 -5.61 5.96 9.00
CA ALA A 203 -4.45 5.85 9.88
C ALA A 203 -3.50 4.74 9.40
N PRO A 204 -2.21 4.76 9.81
CA PRO A 204 -1.26 3.72 9.44
C PRO A 204 -1.74 2.31 9.82
N GLY A 205 -1.55 1.36 8.91
CA GLY A 205 -1.97 -0.03 9.08
C GLY A 205 -3.37 -0.35 8.52
N GLY A 206 -3.97 0.55 7.74
CA GLY A 206 -5.28 0.32 7.16
C GLY A 206 -5.32 -0.85 6.18
N LEU A 207 -6.22 -1.81 6.41
CA LEU A 207 -6.52 -2.91 5.49
C LEU A 207 -7.98 -2.82 5.06
N LEU A 208 -8.23 -2.18 3.91
CA LEU A 208 -9.58 -1.94 3.40
C LEU A 208 -9.93 -2.98 2.33
N ARG A 209 -10.96 -3.78 2.58
CA ARG A 209 -11.45 -4.81 1.63
C ARG A 209 -11.92 -4.19 0.32
N PRO A 210 -12.00 -4.96 -0.79
CA PRO A 210 -12.55 -4.48 -2.04
C PRO A 210 -13.93 -3.83 -1.87
N GLY A 211 -14.13 -2.69 -2.54
CA GLY A 211 -15.38 -1.92 -2.50
C GLY A 211 -15.65 -1.17 -1.20
N THR A 212 -14.74 -1.19 -0.22
CA THR A 212 -14.90 -0.43 1.04
C THR A 212 -15.07 1.07 0.76
N VAL A 213 -16.00 1.70 1.48
CA VAL A 213 -16.26 3.15 1.40
C VAL A 213 -16.04 3.78 2.75
N ILE A 214 -15.04 4.67 2.85
CA ILE A 214 -14.84 5.55 4.00
C ILE A 214 -15.58 6.85 3.72
N ARG A 215 -16.46 7.28 4.65
CA ARG A 215 -17.27 8.50 4.48
C ARG A 215 -16.41 9.75 4.57
N ARG A 216 -16.94 10.86 4.03
CA ARG A 216 -16.32 12.20 4.19
C ARG A 216 -16.09 12.52 5.65
N LEU A 217 -14.95 13.13 5.97
CA LEU A 217 -14.53 13.54 7.31
C LEU A 217 -14.38 12.38 8.31
N ALA A 218 -14.41 11.13 7.87
CA ALA A 218 -14.26 9.99 8.76
C ALA A 218 -12.77 9.66 8.97
N LEU A 219 -12.46 9.22 10.19
CA LEU A 219 -11.22 8.53 10.52
C LEU A 219 -11.45 7.02 10.45
N TYR A 220 -10.57 6.31 9.77
CA TYR A 220 -10.42 4.86 9.86
C TYR A 220 -9.09 4.57 10.56
N ASP A 221 -9.14 4.05 11.76
CA ASP A 221 -7.99 3.53 12.49
C ASP A 221 -8.25 2.07 12.86
N CYS A 222 -7.45 1.16 12.33
CA CYS A 222 -7.62 -0.27 12.58
C CYS A 222 -7.37 -0.68 14.04
N GLU A 223 -6.75 0.18 14.84
CA GLU A 223 -6.51 -0.09 16.26
C GLU A 223 -7.67 0.38 17.16
N GLU A 224 -8.54 1.26 16.66
CA GLU A 224 -9.70 1.80 17.38
C GLU A 224 -11.04 1.15 16.98
N VAL A 225 -11.02 0.17 16.08
CA VAL A 225 -12.23 -0.51 15.55
C VAL A 225 -12.51 -1.80 16.34
#